data_fbb7a9a95d4b524e20b3b6d1017e9480
#
_entry.id   fbb7a9a95d4b524e20b3b6d1017e9480
#
_cell.length_a   1.000
_cell.length_b   1.000
_cell.length_c   1.000
_cell.angle_alpha   90.00
_cell.angle_beta   90.00
_cell.angle_gamma   90.00
#
_symmetry.space_group_name_H-M   'P 1'
#
loop_
_entity.id
_entity.type
_entity.pdbx_description
1 polymer ?
#
loop_
_entity_poly.entity_id
_entity_poly.type
_entity_poly.pdbx_seq_one_letter_code
_entity_poly.pdbx_strand_id
1 'polypeptide(L)'
;MNAASDDLTGSAIRPIAIGMDGDPVPDPPTLSSSVPGMSAPLSACTYSPGQGQFPMGEPIAMAPAMAGGVQPLVTAVSQRPRKRANPIFFAALFLVVLVVVAVGSFVLANSMRTPEAQVRRYLDYLAQGNASAATAMVDPGVANDERVFLTDEVMASATSLLQVEDVVDRDEGRTSKKHTVNATVTVGDVHFTFPFEVQESKPTLGIIKNWTIQNALVVPIAVRIKNVSTFSIGGVTAPVSDDNYFPYTSPIYMLYPGVYTVSAADLGDYIEADPVIFKAARDEYKFGADPLRYVTVDTSYSDSLLAAAVDAMVAQTTSCATPPENLDTVCPFGLQRTDLTILEVKQMPSTAKQWDDDPSEFHDYAFFKVQQGAGTPIYTLKSTVYATLKFDENGKMVVDSAGKPQFWLRYEVE
;
A
#
# COMPACT_ATOMS: atom_id res chain seq x y z
N MET A 1 -16.82 -41.02 -50.50
CA MET A 1 -15.89 -41.08 -51.65
C MET A 1 -14.78 -40.04 -51.37
N ASN A 2 -13.58 -40.56 -51.14
CA ASN A 2 -12.24 -39.95 -51.23
C ASN A 2 -12.01 -38.56 -50.56
N ALA A 3 -11.38 -38.48 -49.45
CA ALA A 3 -9.96 -38.73 -49.13
C ALA A 3 -8.99 -37.79 -49.91
N ALA A 4 -8.41 -36.82 -49.20
CA ALA A 4 -7.03 -36.43 -49.41
C ALA A 4 -6.53 -35.73 -48.11
N SER A 5 -5.65 -36.42 -47.44
CA SER A 5 -4.71 -35.92 -46.45
C SER A 5 -3.62 -35.11 -47.18
N ASP A 6 -3.25 -33.95 -46.68
CA ASP A 6 -1.97 -33.36 -47.00
C ASP A 6 -1.25 -32.96 -45.71
N ASP A 7 -0.20 -33.69 -45.55
CA ASP A 7 0.91 -33.63 -44.62
C ASP A 7 1.72 -32.36 -44.89
N LEU A 8 1.92 -31.49 -43.89
CA LEU A 8 2.95 -30.46 -43.91
C LEU A 8 3.84 -30.57 -42.69
N THR A 9 4.89 -31.33 -42.91
CA THR A 9 6.11 -31.46 -42.12
C THR A 9 6.75 -30.13 -41.79
N GLY A 10 7.25 -30.12 -40.59
CA GLY A 10 7.96 -29.10 -39.84
C GLY A 10 9.01 -28.26 -40.57
N SER A 11 9.07 -27.02 -40.13
CA SER A 11 10.24 -26.17 -40.25
C SER A 11 10.64 -25.70 -38.88
N ALA A 12 11.67 -26.35 -38.35
CA ALA A 12 12.32 -25.96 -37.12
C ALA A 12 13.14 -24.67 -37.37
N ILE A 13 12.73 -23.58 -36.76
CA ILE A 13 13.54 -22.34 -36.70
C ILE A 13 14.63 -22.56 -35.64
N ARG A 14 15.88 -22.63 -36.09
CA ARG A 14 17.06 -22.65 -35.23
C ARG A 14 17.28 -21.24 -34.65
N PRO A 15 17.59 -21.07 -33.35
CA PRO A 15 18.01 -19.80 -32.83
C PRO A 15 19.43 -19.46 -33.33
N ILE A 16 19.56 -18.27 -33.88
CA ILE A 16 20.89 -17.68 -34.26
C ILE A 16 21.55 -17.22 -32.98
N ALA A 17 22.65 -17.86 -32.64
CA ALA A 17 23.54 -17.38 -31.59
C ALA A 17 24.30 -16.15 -32.15
N ILE A 18 24.03 -14.98 -31.56
CA ILE A 18 24.83 -13.77 -31.79
C ILE A 18 26.04 -13.84 -30.85
N GLY A 19 27.24 -13.85 -31.44
CA GLY A 19 28.51 -13.85 -30.74
C GLY A 19 28.69 -12.57 -29.93
N MET A 20 29.07 -12.72 -28.67
CA MET A 20 29.57 -11.64 -27.84
C MET A 20 31.02 -11.34 -28.25
N ASP A 21 31.24 -10.17 -28.82
CA ASP A 21 32.55 -9.56 -28.87
C ASP A 21 32.84 -8.97 -27.49
N GLY A 22 33.93 -9.46 -26.86
CA GLY A 22 34.30 -9.08 -25.51
C GLY A 22 35.02 -7.74 -25.48
N ASP A 23 34.37 -6.72 -24.99
CA ASP A 23 35.00 -5.52 -24.47
C ASP A 23 35.04 -5.59 -22.94
N PRO A 24 36.15 -5.16 -22.28
CA PRO A 24 36.31 -5.26 -20.85
C PRO A 24 35.36 -4.27 -20.13
N VAL A 25 34.60 -4.80 -19.18
CA VAL A 25 33.74 -4.03 -18.26
C VAL A 25 34.63 -3.12 -17.39
N PRO A 26 34.40 -1.80 -17.34
CA PRO A 26 35.12 -0.92 -16.43
C PRO A 26 34.69 -1.17 -14.98
N ASP A 27 35.68 -1.24 -14.08
CA ASP A 27 35.51 -1.40 -12.64
C ASP A 27 34.66 -0.27 -12.03
N PRO A 28 33.79 -0.57 -11.03
CA PRO A 28 33.00 0.45 -10.36
C PRO A 28 33.88 1.39 -9.53
N PRO A 29 33.56 2.70 -9.47
CA PRO A 29 34.33 3.66 -8.70
C PRO A 29 34.22 3.36 -7.20
N THR A 30 35.39 3.19 -6.57
CA THR A 30 35.54 3.15 -5.11
C THR A 30 35.16 4.51 -4.50
N LEU A 31 34.04 4.56 -3.81
CA LEU A 31 33.64 5.70 -3.00
C LEU A 31 34.48 5.76 -1.73
N SER A 32 35.44 6.69 -1.72
CA SER A 32 36.16 7.10 -0.53
C SER A 32 35.24 7.85 0.42
N SER A 33 34.96 7.26 1.58
CA SER A 33 34.20 7.87 2.66
C SER A 33 35.06 8.88 3.43
N SER A 34 34.82 10.17 3.20
CA SER A 34 35.22 11.22 4.15
C SER A 34 33.96 11.90 4.68
N VAL A 35 33.56 11.52 5.88
CA VAL A 35 32.52 12.18 6.66
C VAL A 35 33.17 13.27 7.51
N PRO A 36 32.81 14.56 7.37
CA PRO A 36 33.13 15.56 8.37
C PRO A 36 32.22 15.43 9.58
N GLY A 37 32.81 15.30 10.75
CA GLY A 37 32.10 15.20 12.01
C GLY A 37 31.24 16.43 12.31
N MET A 38 29.99 16.21 12.65
CA MET A 38 29.16 17.16 13.37
C MET A 38 28.78 16.54 14.72
N SER A 39 29.49 17.01 15.76
CA SER A 39 29.13 16.72 17.14
C SER A 39 27.93 17.57 17.53
N ALA A 40 26.79 16.94 17.78
CA ALA A 40 25.69 17.54 18.51
C ALA A 40 25.62 16.94 19.93
N PRO A 41 25.43 17.73 21.00
CA PRO A 41 25.41 17.22 22.34
C PRO A 41 24.12 16.45 22.65
N LEU A 42 24.31 15.25 23.18
CA LEU A 42 23.24 14.45 23.79
C LEU A 42 22.75 15.16 25.06
N SER A 43 21.56 15.73 25.01
CA SER A 43 20.83 16.12 26.20
C SER A 43 20.32 14.88 26.90
N ALA A 44 20.96 14.49 27.99
CA ALA A 44 20.52 13.47 28.89
C ALA A 44 19.23 13.90 29.57
N CYS A 45 18.10 13.25 29.26
CA CYS A 45 16.91 13.32 30.10
C CYS A 45 17.15 12.53 31.39
N THR A 46 17.49 13.22 32.43
CA THR A 46 17.55 12.70 33.80
C THR A 46 16.11 12.41 34.26
N TYR A 47 15.77 11.16 34.38
CA TYR A 47 14.55 10.69 35.03
C TYR A 47 14.74 10.86 36.54
N SER A 48 14.03 11.81 37.17
CA SER A 48 13.96 12.00 38.61
C SER A 48 12.79 11.15 39.15
N PRO A 49 13.06 10.18 40.06
CA PRO A 49 11.96 9.48 40.72
C PRO A 49 11.34 10.40 41.79
N GLY A 50 10.11 10.80 41.53
CA GLY A 50 9.29 11.52 42.51
C GLY A 50 9.02 10.63 43.72
N GLN A 51 9.57 11.05 44.86
CA GLN A 51 9.24 10.53 46.20
C GLN A 51 7.80 10.95 46.54
N GLY A 52 6.86 10.04 46.45
CA GLY A 52 5.55 10.17 47.06
C GLY A 52 5.69 10.05 48.59
N GLN A 53 5.65 11.17 49.31
CA GLN A 53 5.48 11.18 50.73
C GLN A 53 4.06 10.76 51.08
N PHE A 54 3.93 9.62 51.75
CA PHE A 54 2.69 9.27 52.47
C PHE A 54 2.65 10.06 53.79
N PRO A 55 1.52 10.66 54.16
CA PRO A 55 1.40 11.33 55.50
C PRO A 55 1.34 10.26 56.59
N MET A 56 2.30 10.32 57.51
CA MET A 56 2.28 9.59 58.78
C MET A 56 1.18 10.15 59.65
N GLY A 57 0.23 9.24 60.01
CA GLY A 57 -0.77 9.52 61.05
C GLY A 57 -0.17 9.69 62.41
N GLU A 58 -0.66 10.69 63.11
CA GLU A 58 -0.27 11.06 64.46
C GLU A 58 -0.46 9.91 65.47
N PRO A 59 0.39 9.76 66.48
CA PRO A 59 0.24 8.77 67.53
C PRO A 59 -0.82 9.25 68.56
N ILE A 60 -1.86 8.44 68.73
CA ILE A 60 -2.89 8.64 69.76
C ILE A 60 -2.26 8.37 71.11
N ALA A 61 -2.26 9.38 71.98
CA ALA A 61 -1.82 9.28 73.36
C ALA A 61 -2.72 8.33 74.18
N MET A 62 -2.11 7.28 74.79
CA MET A 62 -2.76 6.41 75.76
C MET A 62 -2.81 7.10 77.13
N ALA A 63 -3.98 7.29 77.66
CA ALA A 63 -4.24 7.64 79.04
C ALA A 63 -3.99 6.44 79.98
N PRO A 64 -3.48 6.63 81.22
CA PRO A 64 -3.20 5.54 82.12
C PRO A 64 -4.47 5.00 82.78
N ALA A 65 -4.74 3.69 82.62
CA ALA A 65 -5.82 2.99 83.32
C ALA A 65 -5.38 2.55 84.69
N MET A 66 -6.22 2.86 85.65
CA MET A 66 -6.09 2.51 87.07
C MET A 66 -6.02 1.00 87.30
N ALA A 67 -5.19 0.65 88.27
CA ALA A 67 -5.07 -0.67 88.85
C ALA A 67 -6.34 -1.10 89.56
N GLY A 68 -6.99 -2.17 89.15
CA GLY A 68 -8.02 -2.93 89.90
C GLY A 68 -7.60 -4.40 89.87
N GLY A 69 -7.14 -4.88 91.06
CA GLY A 69 -6.71 -6.26 91.24
C GLY A 69 -7.91 -7.21 91.18
N VAL A 70 -7.80 -8.19 90.28
CA VAL A 70 -8.64 -9.41 90.28
C VAL A 70 -7.68 -10.61 90.20
N GLN A 71 -7.72 -11.46 91.20
CA GLN A 71 -6.96 -12.66 91.28
C GLN A 71 -7.31 -13.61 90.11
N PRO A 72 -6.32 -14.21 89.43
CA PRO A 72 -6.64 -15.19 88.39
C PRO A 72 -7.04 -16.53 89.06
N LEU A 73 -8.24 -16.97 88.78
CA LEU A 73 -8.70 -18.35 88.96
C LEU A 73 -7.85 -19.24 88.01
N VAL A 74 -6.92 -20.01 88.59
CA VAL A 74 -6.13 -20.98 87.84
C VAL A 74 -7.05 -22.14 87.50
N THR A 75 -7.66 -22.11 86.36
CA THR A 75 -8.27 -23.24 85.70
C THR A 75 -7.20 -24.08 85.08
N ALA A 76 -6.93 -25.24 85.65
CA ALA A 76 -5.98 -26.22 85.06
C ALA A 76 -6.51 -26.66 83.69
N VAL A 77 -5.99 -26.09 82.67
CA VAL A 77 -6.19 -26.57 81.27
C VAL A 77 -5.42 -27.86 81.09
N SER A 78 -6.16 -28.96 81.11
CA SER A 78 -5.66 -30.27 80.74
C SER A 78 -4.95 -30.20 79.37
N GLN A 79 -3.62 -30.26 79.36
CA GLN A 79 -2.85 -30.36 78.12
C GLN A 79 -3.09 -31.76 77.55
N ARG A 80 -4.01 -31.86 76.57
CA ARG A 80 -4.08 -32.99 75.66
C ARG A 80 -2.71 -33.13 74.97
N PRO A 81 -2.09 -34.31 74.91
CA PRO A 81 -0.84 -34.51 74.23
C PRO A 81 -1.03 -34.17 72.75
N ARG A 82 -0.43 -33.08 72.29
CA ARG A 82 -0.32 -32.77 70.84
C ARG A 82 0.46 -33.96 70.24
N LYS A 83 -0.26 -34.84 69.50
CA LYS A 83 0.39 -35.76 68.58
C LYS A 83 1.30 -34.95 67.68
N ARG A 84 2.63 -35.19 67.82
CA ARG A 84 3.64 -34.59 66.91
C ARG A 84 3.25 -35.01 65.50
N ALA A 85 2.62 -34.12 64.75
CA ALA A 85 2.37 -34.36 63.37
C ALA A 85 3.73 -34.58 62.67
N ASN A 86 3.89 -35.70 62.03
CA ASN A 86 5.13 -36.09 61.35
C ASN A 86 5.46 -35.03 60.26
N PRO A 87 6.57 -34.29 60.39
CA PRO A 87 6.92 -33.25 59.40
C PRO A 87 7.04 -33.82 58.00
N ILE A 88 7.36 -35.10 57.85
CA ILE A 88 7.44 -35.86 56.60
C ILE A 88 6.06 -35.95 55.92
N PHE A 89 4.97 -36.11 56.73
CA PHE A 89 3.61 -36.17 56.20
C PHE A 89 3.17 -34.81 55.62
N PHE A 90 3.48 -33.71 56.29
CA PHE A 90 3.19 -32.35 55.77
C PHE A 90 4.03 -32.02 54.56
N ALA A 91 5.32 -32.43 54.54
CA ALA A 91 6.19 -32.26 53.36
C ALA A 91 5.67 -33.06 52.17
N ALA A 92 5.24 -34.31 52.39
CA ALA A 92 4.66 -35.14 51.32
C ALA A 92 3.33 -34.56 50.81
N LEU A 93 2.46 -34.11 51.73
CA LEU A 93 1.20 -33.46 51.34
C LEU A 93 1.43 -32.15 50.54
N PHE A 94 2.39 -31.33 50.98
CA PHE A 94 2.79 -30.11 50.28
C PHE A 94 3.32 -30.39 48.87
N LEU A 95 4.14 -31.44 48.72
CA LEU A 95 4.67 -31.89 47.43
C LEU A 95 3.54 -32.38 46.52
N VAL A 96 2.60 -33.15 47.03
CA VAL A 96 1.42 -33.58 46.25
C VAL A 96 0.60 -32.39 45.79
N VAL A 97 0.33 -31.41 46.67
CA VAL A 97 -0.38 -30.14 46.28
C VAL A 97 0.36 -29.41 45.21
N LEU A 98 1.69 -29.25 45.30
CA LEU A 98 2.52 -28.61 44.26
C LEU A 98 2.42 -29.34 42.93
N VAL A 99 2.47 -30.69 42.95
CA VAL A 99 2.32 -31.48 41.71
C VAL A 99 0.94 -31.32 41.12
N VAL A 100 -0.14 -31.33 41.92
CA VAL A 100 -1.52 -31.14 41.45
C VAL A 100 -1.71 -29.73 40.86
N VAL A 101 -1.18 -28.71 41.51
CA VAL A 101 -1.21 -27.32 40.97
C VAL A 101 -0.40 -27.24 39.68
N ALA A 102 0.79 -27.83 39.61
CA ALA A 102 1.62 -27.82 38.40
C ALA A 102 0.94 -28.55 37.24
N VAL A 103 0.37 -29.74 37.50
CA VAL A 103 -0.38 -30.50 36.48
C VAL A 103 -1.65 -29.76 36.06
N GLY A 104 -2.40 -29.23 37.02
CA GLY A 104 -3.60 -28.44 36.74
C GLY A 104 -3.30 -27.18 35.90
N SER A 105 -2.26 -26.42 36.25
CA SER A 105 -1.82 -25.25 35.47
C SER A 105 -1.34 -25.64 34.07
N PHE A 106 -0.66 -26.78 33.96
CA PHE A 106 -0.19 -27.32 32.69
C PHE A 106 -1.36 -27.74 31.78
N VAL A 107 -2.34 -28.47 32.30
CA VAL A 107 -3.54 -28.88 31.55
C VAL A 107 -4.32 -27.65 31.09
N LEU A 108 -4.51 -26.65 31.96
CA LEU A 108 -5.20 -25.41 31.64
C LEU A 108 -4.43 -24.61 30.57
N ALA A 109 -3.11 -24.48 30.68
CA ALA A 109 -2.28 -23.81 29.70
C ALA A 109 -2.30 -24.50 28.32
N ASN A 110 -2.43 -25.82 28.31
CA ASN A 110 -2.48 -26.60 27.07
C ASN A 110 -3.87 -26.60 26.44
N SER A 111 -4.95 -26.54 27.25
CA SER A 111 -6.33 -26.43 26.75
C SER A 111 -6.65 -25.07 26.13
N MET A 112 -5.92 -24.01 26.51
CA MET A 112 -6.04 -22.66 25.91
C MET A 112 -5.25 -22.51 24.60
N ARG A 113 -4.42 -23.49 24.22
CA ARG A 113 -3.60 -23.47 22.99
C ARG A 113 -4.25 -24.33 21.92
N THR A 114 -5.32 -23.85 21.35
CA THR A 114 -6.03 -24.48 20.24
C THR A 114 -5.65 -23.83 18.91
N PRO A 115 -5.88 -24.50 17.76
CA PRO A 115 -5.75 -23.90 16.44
C PRO A 115 -6.56 -22.61 16.31
N GLU A 116 -7.79 -22.60 16.84
CA GLU A 116 -8.67 -21.42 16.85
C GLU A 116 -8.10 -20.26 17.65
N ALA A 117 -7.58 -20.51 18.84
CA ALA A 117 -6.96 -19.47 19.67
C ALA A 117 -5.77 -18.81 18.96
N GLN A 118 -5.04 -19.57 18.17
CA GLN A 118 -3.92 -19.04 17.38
C GLN A 118 -4.42 -18.16 16.24
N VAL A 119 -5.44 -18.60 15.49
CA VAL A 119 -6.07 -17.80 14.44
C VAL A 119 -6.71 -16.54 15.02
N ARG A 120 -7.45 -16.65 16.12
CA ARG A 120 -8.05 -15.49 16.78
C ARG A 120 -7.01 -14.46 17.18
N ARG A 121 -5.88 -14.89 17.75
CA ARG A 121 -4.79 -13.99 18.11
C ARG A 121 -4.18 -13.26 16.90
N TYR A 122 -4.03 -13.95 15.77
CA TYR A 122 -3.56 -13.34 14.53
C TYR A 122 -4.55 -12.28 14.04
N LEU A 123 -5.85 -12.61 14.02
CA LEU A 123 -6.90 -11.69 13.63
C LEU A 123 -7.04 -10.51 14.59
N ASP A 124 -6.80 -10.71 15.88
CA ASP A 124 -6.78 -9.63 16.88
C ASP A 124 -5.67 -8.61 16.58
N TYR A 125 -4.49 -9.04 16.09
CA TYR A 125 -3.45 -8.12 15.65
C TYR A 125 -3.91 -7.30 14.45
N LEU A 126 -4.55 -7.93 13.46
CA LEU A 126 -5.09 -7.23 12.30
C LEU A 126 -6.22 -6.27 12.68
N ALA A 127 -7.12 -6.68 13.57
CA ALA A 127 -8.21 -5.84 14.07
C ALA A 127 -7.72 -4.62 14.86
N GLN A 128 -6.54 -4.71 15.47
CA GLN A 128 -5.88 -3.61 16.19
C GLN A 128 -4.96 -2.75 15.32
N GLY A 129 -4.79 -3.07 14.05
CA GLY A 129 -3.90 -2.36 13.14
C GLY A 129 -2.41 -2.66 13.37
N ASN A 130 -2.08 -3.77 14.02
CA ASN A 130 -0.71 -4.16 14.33
C ASN A 130 -0.16 -5.11 13.25
N ALA A 131 0.20 -4.53 12.09
CA ALA A 131 0.75 -5.25 10.95
C ALA A 131 2.06 -5.97 11.31
N SER A 132 2.91 -5.31 12.08
CA SER A 132 4.21 -5.85 12.49
C SER A 132 4.06 -7.14 13.30
N ALA A 133 3.14 -7.18 14.26
CA ALA A 133 2.87 -8.37 15.05
C ALA A 133 2.20 -9.48 14.22
N ALA A 134 1.29 -9.11 13.32
CA ALA A 134 0.65 -10.06 12.40
C ALA A 134 1.67 -10.71 11.47
N THR A 135 2.54 -9.91 10.82
CA THR A 135 3.62 -10.39 9.95
C THR A 135 4.63 -11.27 10.69
N ALA A 136 5.01 -10.89 11.92
CA ALA A 136 5.91 -11.68 12.75
C ALA A 136 5.29 -13.03 13.16
N MET A 137 3.97 -13.11 13.25
CA MET A 137 3.25 -14.34 13.59
C MET A 137 3.00 -15.23 12.37
N VAL A 138 2.67 -14.64 11.23
CA VAL A 138 2.38 -15.32 9.96
C VAL A 138 3.05 -14.56 8.82
N ASP A 139 4.11 -15.16 8.26
CA ASP A 139 4.78 -14.58 7.08
C ASP A 139 3.82 -14.64 5.88
N PRO A 140 3.55 -13.53 5.19
CA PRO A 140 2.72 -13.51 3.98
C PRO A 140 3.27 -14.36 2.83
N GLY A 141 4.56 -14.73 2.85
CA GLY A 141 5.19 -15.58 1.83
C GLY A 141 5.37 -14.90 0.48
N VAL A 142 5.37 -13.55 0.43
CA VAL A 142 5.50 -12.75 -0.79
C VAL A 142 6.82 -11.97 -0.82
N ALA A 143 7.22 -11.46 -1.99
CA ALA A 143 8.45 -10.70 -2.17
C ALA A 143 8.44 -9.36 -1.37
N ASN A 144 9.62 -8.79 -1.12
CA ASN A 144 9.72 -7.59 -0.28
C ASN A 144 9.08 -6.35 -0.92
N ASP A 145 9.15 -6.24 -2.23
CA ASP A 145 8.52 -5.18 -3.02
C ASP A 145 6.99 -5.26 -3.01
N GLU A 146 6.43 -6.46 -2.87
CA GLU A 146 4.99 -6.66 -2.71
C GLU A 146 4.48 -6.33 -1.30
N ARG A 147 5.38 -6.24 -0.29
CA ARG A 147 5.07 -6.02 1.14
C ARG A 147 5.01 -4.55 1.54
N VAL A 148 5.27 -3.62 0.63
CA VAL A 148 5.41 -2.18 0.91
C VAL A 148 4.28 -1.63 1.79
N PHE A 149 3.06 -2.13 1.60
CA PHE A 149 1.88 -1.69 2.34
C PHE A 149 1.50 -2.57 3.55
N LEU A 150 2.27 -3.61 3.87
CA LEU A 150 2.03 -4.45 5.06
C LEU A 150 2.68 -3.83 6.31
N THR A 151 2.35 -2.59 6.63
CA THR A 151 2.95 -1.79 7.71
C THR A 151 1.90 -1.28 8.69
N ASP A 152 2.33 -0.99 9.92
CA ASP A 152 1.47 -0.40 10.96
C ASP A 152 0.96 0.99 10.52
N GLU A 153 1.78 1.75 9.79
CA GLU A 153 1.44 3.07 9.26
C GLU A 153 0.26 3.00 8.28
N VAL A 154 0.32 2.07 7.33
CA VAL A 154 -0.76 1.85 6.36
C VAL A 154 -2.02 1.38 7.06
N MET A 155 -1.93 0.43 7.99
CA MET A 155 -3.11 -0.03 8.74
C MET A 155 -3.70 1.07 9.63
N ALA A 156 -2.88 1.94 10.19
CA ALA A 156 -3.37 3.10 10.97
C ALA A 156 -4.13 4.13 10.12
N SER A 157 -3.89 4.18 8.81
CA SER A 157 -4.62 5.06 7.88
C SER A 157 -5.99 4.51 7.47
N ALA A 158 -6.28 3.25 7.77
CA ALA A 158 -7.56 2.64 7.41
C ALA A 158 -8.72 3.33 8.12
N THR A 159 -9.77 3.67 7.38
CA THR A 159 -11.01 4.23 7.96
C THR A 159 -11.81 3.18 8.71
N SER A 160 -11.61 1.89 8.39
CA SER A 160 -12.15 0.75 9.10
C SER A 160 -11.19 -0.43 8.96
N LEU A 161 -10.87 -1.07 10.07
CA LEU A 161 -10.13 -2.33 10.09
C LEU A 161 -11.11 -3.52 10.09
N LEU A 162 -10.56 -4.71 9.91
CA LEU A 162 -11.36 -5.94 9.98
C LEU A 162 -11.99 -6.12 11.37
N GLN A 163 -13.18 -6.69 11.39
CA GLN A 163 -13.87 -7.14 12.61
C GLN A 163 -14.04 -8.66 12.56
N VAL A 164 -13.73 -9.33 13.65
CA VAL A 164 -13.84 -10.78 13.77
C VAL A 164 -15.24 -11.13 14.26
N GLU A 165 -15.99 -11.89 13.48
CA GLU A 165 -17.32 -12.35 13.85
C GLU A 165 -17.28 -13.73 14.48
N ASP A 166 -16.61 -14.68 13.81
CA ASP A 166 -16.54 -16.06 14.27
C ASP A 166 -15.23 -16.73 13.85
N VAL A 167 -14.78 -17.70 14.64
CA VAL A 167 -13.58 -18.51 14.36
C VAL A 167 -13.88 -19.94 14.79
N VAL A 168 -13.95 -20.88 13.83
CA VAL A 168 -14.35 -22.26 14.05
C VAL A 168 -13.34 -23.23 13.45
N ASP A 169 -12.86 -24.18 14.26
CA ASP A 169 -12.06 -25.30 13.79
C ASP A 169 -12.97 -26.37 13.16
N ARG A 170 -12.82 -26.62 11.86
CA ARG A 170 -13.59 -27.65 11.14
C ARG A 170 -13.14 -29.08 11.49
N ASP A 171 -11.96 -29.22 12.02
CA ASP A 171 -11.34 -30.50 12.38
C ASP A 171 -11.34 -30.72 13.88
N GLU A 172 -12.18 -30.01 14.63
CA GLU A 172 -12.31 -30.18 16.08
C GLU A 172 -12.57 -31.65 16.44
N GLY A 173 -11.87 -32.12 17.46
CA GLY A 173 -11.97 -33.51 17.92
C GLY A 173 -11.16 -34.53 17.09
N ARG A 174 -10.55 -34.13 15.98
CA ARG A 174 -9.64 -35.00 15.24
C ARG A 174 -8.21 -34.94 15.82
N THR A 175 -7.55 -36.08 15.83
CA THR A 175 -6.12 -36.18 16.22
C THR A 175 -5.16 -35.82 15.08
N SER A 176 -5.59 -34.96 14.18
CA SER A 176 -4.82 -34.48 13.04
C SER A 176 -3.75 -33.48 13.49
N LYS A 177 -2.61 -33.49 12.81
CA LYS A 177 -1.57 -32.45 12.96
C LYS A 177 -1.83 -31.23 12.09
N LYS A 178 -2.84 -31.31 11.22
CA LYS A 178 -3.29 -30.21 10.36
C LYS A 178 -4.76 -29.96 10.60
N HIS A 179 -5.12 -28.71 10.79
CA HIS A 179 -6.47 -28.23 11.02
C HIS A 179 -6.81 -27.13 10.02
N THR A 180 -8.07 -27.08 9.63
CA THR A 180 -8.62 -25.97 8.85
C THR A 180 -9.52 -25.16 9.78
N VAL A 181 -9.11 -23.95 10.10
CA VAL A 181 -9.87 -23.02 10.94
C VAL A 181 -10.51 -21.97 10.05
N ASN A 182 -11.82 -21.95 10.01
CA ASN A 182 -12.57 -20.93 9.29
C ASN A 182 -12.77 -19.70 10.17
N ALA A 183 -12.38 -18.53 9.66
CA ALA A 183 -12.68 -17.26 10.29
C ALA A 183 -13.66 -16.48 9.42
N THR A 184 -14.78 -16.09 10.02
CA THR A 184 -15.75 -15.15 9.42
C THR A 184 -15.40 -13.75 9.93
N VAL A 185 -15.16 -12.84 9.00
CA VAL A 185 -14.73 -11.48 9.26
C VAL A 185 -15.48 -10.48 8.41
N THR A 186 -15.57 -9.24 8.89
CA THR A 186 -16.18 -8.11 8.19
C THR A 186 -15.16 -7.01 7.97
N VAL A 187 -15.17 -6.41 6.77
CA VAL A 187 -14.39 -5.23 6.41
C VAL A 187 -15.34 -4.18 5.80
N GLY A 188 -15.59 -3.11 6.51
CA GLY A 188 -16.65 -2.17 6.16
C GLY A 188 -18.03 -2.84 6.16
N ASP A 189 -18.60 -3.05 4.98
CA ASP A 189 -19.88 -3.75 4.77
C ASP A 189 -19.72 -5.12 4.08
N VAL A 190 -18.47 -5.56 3.86
CA VAL A 190 -18.16 -6.83 3.19
C VAL A 190 -17.91 -7.92 4.20
N HIS A 191 -18.74 -8.96 4.21
CA HIS A 191 -18.59 -10.16 5.04
C HIS A 191 -17.98 -11.29 4.21
N PHE A 192 -16.99 -11.97 4.73
CA PHE A 192 -16.40 -13.14 4.07
C PHE A 192 -15.82 -14.13 5.08
N THR A 193 -15.68 -15.37 4.64
CA THR A 193 -15.05 -16.43 5.42
C THR A 193 -13.72 -16.80 4.79
N PHE A 194 -12.65 -16.86 5.60
CA PHE A 194 -11.32 -17.24 5.18
C PHE A 194 -10.87 -18.52 5.89
N PRO A 195 -10.44 -19.55 5.13
CA PRO A 195 -9.90 -20.79 5.70
C PRO A 195 -8.41 -20.62 6.04
N PHE A 196 -8.07 -20.75 7.30
CA PHE A 196 -6.69 -20.80 7.75
C PHE A 196 -6.22 -22.26 7.84
N GLU A 197 -5.08 -22.54 7.24
CA GLU A 197 -4.38 -23.79 7.43
C GLU A 197 -3.49 -23.69 8.66
N VAL A 198 -3.74 -24.50 9.68
CA VAL A 198 -3.01 -24.49 10.94
C VAL A 198 -2.35 -25.83 11.13
N GLN A 199 -1.04 -25.84 11.36
CA GLN A 199 -0.25 -27.05 11.55
C GLN A 199 0.35 -27.11 12.93
N GLU A 200 0.33 -28.31 13.54
CA GLU A 200 1.05 -28.58 14.80
C GLU A 200 2.56 -28.43 14.57
N SER A 201 3.19 -27.56 15.35
CA SER A 201 4.64 -27.34 15.34
C SER A 201 5.31 -28.06 16.51
N LYS A 202 6.64 -27.99 16.56
CA LYS A 202 7.40 -28.65 17.64
C LYS A 202 6.91 -28.17 19.01
N PRO A 203 6.53 -29.10 19.90
CA PRO A 203 6.05 -28.76 21.23
C PRO A 203 7.13 -28.04 22.04
N THR A 204 6.78 -26.97 22.74
CA THR A 204 7.67 -26.30 23.69
C THR A 204 7.87 -27.20 24.90
N LEU A 205 9.11 -27.36 25.35
CA LEU A 205 9.51 -28.28 26.44
C LEU A 205 9.07 -29.76 26.21
N GLY A 206 8.76 -30.12 24.97
CA GLY A 206 8.33 -31.48 24.60
C GLY A 206 6.90 -31.86 25.00
N ILE A 207 6.14 -30.95 25.64
CA ILE A 207 4.85 -31.27 26.27
C ILE A 207 3.75 -30.24 25.90
N ILE A 208 4.12 -28.99 25.59
CA ILE A 208 3.15 -27.91 25.29
C ILE A 208 2.93 -27.87 23.79
N LYS A 209 1.70 -28.14 23.35
CA LYS A 209 1.32 -28.05 21.93
C LYS A 209 1.47 -26.62 21.41
N ASN A 210 2.08 -26.51 20.24
CA ASN A 210 2.16 -25.24 19.50
C ASN A 210 1.52 -25.41 18.13
N TRP A 211 0.87 -24.35 17.67
CA TRP A 211 0.21 -24.30 16.37
C TRP A 211 0.78 -23.15 15.56
N THR A 212 0.99 -23.38 14.27
CA THR A 212 1.50 -22.38 13.33
C THR A 212 0.53 -22.24 12.18
N ILE A 213 0.11 -21.02 11.88
CA ILE A 213 -0.70 -20.68 10.72
C ILE A 213 0.22 -20.70 9.49
N GLN A 214 -0.23 -21.33 8.41
CA GLN A 214 0.57 -21.52 7.19
C GLN A 214 0.24 -20.50 6.08
N ASN A 215 -0.90 -19.83 6.15
CA ASN A 215 -1.36 -18.88 5.14
C ASN A 215 -1.83 -17.57 5.78
N ALA A 216 -1.27 -16.45 5.33
CA ALA A 216 -1.65 -15.13 5.81
C ALA A 216 -2.95 -14.65 5.14
N LEU A 217 -3.73 -13.85 5.86
CA LEU A 217 -4.88 -13.15 5.31
C LEU A 217 -4.41 -11.81 4.72
N VAL A 218 -4.08 -11.81 3.44
CA VAL A 218 -3.69 -10.63 2.66
C VAL A 218 -4.52 -10.52 1.38
N VAL A 219 -4.68 -9.32 0.87
CA VAL A 219 -5.45 -9.00 -0.35
C VAL A 219 -4.48 -8.44 -1.39
N PRO A 220 -4.28 -9.12 -2.53
CA PRO A 220 -3.45 -8.60 -3.61
C PRO A 220 -4.18 -7.48 -4.36
N ILE A 221 -3.48 -6.38 -4.61
CA ILE A 221 -3.98 -5.22 -5.35
C ILE A 221 -3.03 -4.82 -6.47
N ALA A 222 -3.59 -4.29 -7.55
CA ALA A 222 -2.88 -3.56 -8.60
C ALA A 222 -3.56 -2.20 -8.77
N VAL A 223 -2.79 -1.12 -8.76
CA VAL A 223 -3.33 0.24 -8.84
C VAL A 223 -3.02 0.82 -10.22
N ARG A 224 -4.04 1.32 -10.89
CA ARG A 224 -3.98 1.92 -12.23
C ARG A 224 -4.31 3.39 -12.15
N ILE A 225 -3.42 4.22 -12.63
CA ILE A 225 -3.61 5.67 -12.70
C ILE A 225 -2.97 6.14 -14.01
N LYS A 226 -3.74 6.86 -14.82
CA LYS A 226 -3.19 7.43 -16.07
C LYS A 226 -2.35 8.66 -15.79
N ASN A 227 -1.26 8.82 -16.54
CA ASN A 227 -0.39 10.00 -16.52
C ASN A 227 0.30 10.28 -15.17
N VAL A 228 0.32 9.30 -14.26
CA VAL A 228 0.96 9.39 -12.95
C VAL A 228 1.77 8.12 -12.72
N SER A 229 2.99 8.24 -12.24
CA SER A 229 3.91 7.11 -12.07
C SER A 229 3.83 6.45 -10.69
N THR A 230 3.25 7.14 -9.71
CA THR A 230 3.21 6.68 -8.31
C THR A 230 1.85 6.95 -7.66
N PHE A 231 1.52 6.11 -6.67
CA PHE A 231 0.34 6.28 -5.83
C PHE A 231 0.72 6.15 -4.35
N SER A 232 -0.18 6.50 -3.46
CA SER A 232 0.01 6.37 -2.02
C SER A 232 -1.19 5.76 -1.31
N ILE A 233 -0.89 4.99 -0.26
CA ILE A 233 -1.86 4.51 0.73
C ILE A 233 -1.27 4.80 2.11
N GLY A 234 -1.97 5.58 2.93
CA GLY A 234 -1.50 5.91 4.28
C GLY A 234 -0.16 6.63 4.34
N GLY A 235 0.18 7.42 3.31
CA GLY A 235 1.46 8.12 3.23
C GLY A 235 2.62 7.30 2.62
N VAL A 236 2.47 5.99 2.48
CA VAL A 236 3.44 5.12 1.82
C VAL A 236 3.20 5.15 0.31
N THR A 237 4.25 5.41 -0.48
CA THR A 237 4.19 5.51 -1.95
C THR A 237 4.75 4.28 -2.65
N ALA A 238 4.16 3.95 -3.80
CA ALA A 238 4.62 2.87 -4.66
C ALA A 238 4.33 3.18 -6.14
N PRO A 239 5.04 2.54 -7.09
CA PRO A 239 4.77 2.65 -8.52
C PRO A 239 3.38 2.15 -8.89
N VAL A 240 2.74 2.79 -9.88
CA VAL A 240 1.48 2.31 -10.47
C VAL A 240 1.71 1.10 -11.36
N SER A 241 0.64 0.32 -11.58
CA SER A 241 0.64 -0.77 -12.55
C SER A 241 0.48 -0.20 -13.95
N ASP A 242 1.35 -0.57 -14.88
CA ASP A 242 1.27 -0.13 -16.27
C ASP A 242 0.17 -0.90 -17.02
N ASP A 243 -0.76 -0.16 -17.65
CA ASP A 243 -1.87 -0.75 -18.42
C ASP A 243 -1.44 -1.34 -19.78
N ASN A 244 -0.26 -0.97 -20.27
CA ASN A 244 0.21 -1.34 -21.62
C ASN A 244 0.98 -2.65 -21.67
N TYR A 245 1.32 -3.26 -20.55
CA TYR A 245 2.04 -4.52 -20.49
C TYR A 245 1.22 -5.63 -19.86
N PHE A 246 1.35 -6.83 -20.40
CA PHE A 246 0.67 -8.07 -19.99
C PHE A 246 0.52 -8.19 -18.45
N PRO A 247 -0.58 -8.79 -17.95
CA PRO A 247 -0.93 -8.81 -16.51
C PRO A 247 0.13 -9.44 -15.60
N TYR A 248 1.18 -10.02 -16.14
CA TYR A 248 2.25 -10.69 -15.39
C TYR A 248 3.47 -9.81 -15.06
N THR A 249 3.53 -8.58 -15.54
CA THR A 249 4.67 -7.67 -15.29
C THR A 249 4.30 -6.43 -14.47
N SER A 250 3.01 -6.20 -14.24
CA SER A 250 2.55 -5.11 -13.39
C SER A 250 2.86 -5.39 -11.92
N PRO A 251 3.34 -4.40 -11.15
CA PRO A 251 3.57 -4.57 -9.73
C PRO A 251 2.27 -4.88 -9.01
N ILE A 252 2.30 -5.94 -8.22
CA ILE A 252 1.20 -6.36 -7.35
C ILE A 252 1.63 -6.08 -5.92
N TYR A 253 0.75 -5.50 -5.13
CA TYR A 253 1.00 -5.20 -3.73
C TYR A 253 0.03 -5.94 -2.84
N MET A 254 0.46 -6.22 -1.62
CA MET A 254 -0.38 -6.86 -0.62
C MET A 254 -0.86 -5.85 0.42
N LEU A 255 -2.14 -5.94 0.77
CA LEU A 255 -2.75 -5.20 1.88
C LEU A 255 -3.31 -6.17 2.93
N TYR A 256 -3.24 -5.79 4.19
CA TYR A 256 -4.09 -6.42 5.19
C TYR A 256 -5.54 -5.94 5.03
N PRO A 257 -6.53 -6.77 5.45
CA PRO A 257 -7.94 -6.39 5.33
C PRO A 257 -8.26 -5.08 6.06
N GLY A 258 -8.92 -4.16 5.35
CA GLY A 258 -9.29 -2.83 5.84
C GLY A 258 -9.90 -1.98 4.74
N VAL A 259 -10.41 -0.81 5.10
CA VAL A 259 -10.92 0.20 4.17
C VAL A 259 -9.90 1.32 4.07
N TYR A 260 -9.29 1.49 2.91
CA TYR A 260 -8.18 2.40 2.67
C TYR A 260 -8.56 3.49 1.67
N THR A 261 -7.87 4.61 1.76
CA THR A 261 -7.89 5.65 0.72
C THR A 261 -6.65 5.48 -0.15
N VAL A 262 -6.88 5.31 -1.46
CA VAL A 262 -5.84 5.25 -2.48
C VAL A 262 -5.79 6.59 -3.19
N SER A 263 -4.65 7.24 -3.20
CA SER A 263 -4.44 8.55 -3.80
C SER A 263 -3.33 8.49 -4.84
N ALA A 264 -3.46 9.24 -5.93
CA ALA A 264 -2.34 9.51 -6.80
C ALA A 264 -1.27 10.31 -6.04
N ALA A 265 0.01 10.03 -6.32
CA ALA A 265 1.12 10.79 -5.77
C ALA A 265 1.87 11.50 -6.91
N ASP A 266 2.60 12.57 -6.59
CA ASP A 266 3.38 13.35 -7.55
C ASP A 266 2.55 13.93 -8.73
N LEU A 267 1.33 14.38 -8.45
CA LEU A 267 0.42 14.96 -9.46
C LEU A 267 0.99 16.22 -10.13
N GLY A 268 1.79 17.01 -9.42
CA GLY A 268 2.21 18.34 -9.87
C GLY A 268 1.03 19.32 -9.98
N ASP A 269 1.25 20.43 -10.72
CA ASP A 269 0.26 21.52 -10.82
C ASP A 269 -0.75 21.32 -11.98
N TYR A 270 -0.56 20.27 -12.78
CA TYR A 270 -1.26 20.10 -14.07
C TYR A 270 -2.20 18.91 -14.13
N ILE A 271 -2.13 18.01 -13.15
CA ILE A 271 -2.98 16.81 -13.07
C ILE A 271 -3.73 16.85 -11.74
N GLU A 272 -5.01 16.55 -11.80
CA GLU A 272 -5.88 16.41 -10.64
C GLU A 272 -6.38 14.97 -10.56
N ALA A 273 -6.54 14.45 -9.35
CA ALA A 273 -7.10 13.12 -9.11
C ALA A 273 -7.84 13.11 -7.78
N ASP A 274 -9.04 12.57 -7.79
CA ASP A 274 -9.79 12.34 -6.57
C ASP A 274 -9.35 11.02 -5.91
N PRO A 275 -9.10 11.01 -4.60
CA PRO A 275 -8.80 9.78 -3.89
C PRO A 275 -9.96 8.78 -3.96
N VAL A 276 -9.63 7.50 -4.09
CA VAL A 276 -10.60 6.40 -4.18
C VAL A 276 -10.59 5.60 -2.88
N ILE A 277 -11.79 5.35 -2.33
CA ILE A 277 -11.97 4.46 -1.19
C ILE A 277 -11.99 3.03 -1.69
N PHE A 278 -11.05 2.23 -1.20
CA PHE A 278 -10.89 0.84 -1.54
C PHE A 278 -11.11 -0.07 -0.32
N LYS A 279 -11.93 -1.11 -0.49
CA LYS A 279 -12.16 -2.12 0.53
C LYS A 279 -11.27 -3.32 0.25
N ALA A 280 -10.19 -3.46 1.02
CA ALA A 280 -9.31 -4.61 0.97
C ALA A 280 -9.98 -5.79 1.69
N ALA A 281 -10.93 -6.42 1.01
CA ALA A 281 -11.68 -7.58 1.46
C ALA A 281 -11.62 -8.67 0.39
N ARG A 282 -11.68 -9.93 0.80
CA ARG A 282 -11.89 -11.03 -0.14
C ARG A 282 -13.39 -11.20 -0.34
N ASP A 283 -13.84 -11.19 -1.60
CA ASP A 283 -15.18 -11.67 -1.89
C ASP A 283 -15.27 -13.16 -1.52
N GLU A 284 -16.50 -13.64 -1.28
CA GLU A 284 -16.73 -15.07 -1.09
C GLU A 284 -15.91 -15.87 -2.09
N TYR A 285 -15.13 -16.81 -1.58
CA TYR A 285 -14.20 -17.65 -2.34
C TYR A 285 -14.97 -18.36 -3.48
N LYS A 286 -15.02 -17.72 -4.63
CA LYS A 286 -15.43 -18.36 -5.88
C LYS A 286 -14.22 -19.14 -6.37
N PHE A 287 -14.30 -20.45 -6.28
CA PHE A 287 -13.26 -21.37 -6.76
C PHE A 287 -12.87 -20.98 -8.20
N GLY A 288 -11.62 -20.59 -8.43
CA GLY A 288 -11.10 -20.18 -9.73
C GLY A 288 -11.21 -18.69 -10.07
N ALA A 289 -11.68 -17.82 -9.16
CA ALA A 289 -11.60 -16.37 -9.34
C ALA A 289 -10.17 -15.87 -9.02
N ASP A 290 -9.64 -15.00 -9.87
CA ASP A 290 -8.39 -14.30 -9.60
C ASP A 290 -8.57 -13.46 -8.32
N PRO A 291 -7.74 -13.66 -7.28
CA PRO A 291 -7.82 -12.88 -6.07
C PRO A 291 -7.36 -11.43 -6.25
N LEU A 292 -6.70 -11.09 -7.38
CA LEU A 292 -6.17 -9.77 -7.67
C LEU A 292 -7.29 -8.73 -7.83
N ARG A 293 -7.18 -7.63 -7.09
CA ARG A 293 -8.09 -6.50 -7.14
C ARG A 293 -7.45 -5.33 -7.88
N TYR A 294 -8.16 -4.80 -8.85
CA TYR A 294 -7.76 -3.59 -9.55
C TYR A 294 -8.41 -2.38 -8.90
N VAL A 295 -7.58 -1.38 -8.59
CA VAL A 295 -8.03 -0.07 -8.10
C VAL A 295 -7.68 0.95 -9.18
N THR A 296 -8.68 1.58 -9.76
CA THR A 296 -8.47 2.65 -10.74
C THR A 296 -8.73 3.99 -10.07
N VAL A 297 -7.77 4.90 -10.18
CA VAL A 297 -7.92 6.29 -9.78
C VAL A 297 -8.00 7.12 -11.07
N ASP A 298 -9.12 7.76 -11.28
CA ASP A 298 -9.32 8.61 -12.45
C ASP A 298 -8.58 9.92 -12.28
N THR A 299 -7.93 10.36 -13.35
CA THR A 299 -7.21 11.63 -13.40
C THR A 299 -7.88 12.59 -14.41
N SER A 300 -7.83 13.86 -14.11
CA SER A 300 -8.22 14.95 -15.01
C SER A 300 -7.07 15.96 -15.11
N TYR A 301 -7.13 16.80 -16.13
CA TYR A 301 -6.18 17.88 -16.26
C TYR A 301 -6.73 19.14 -15.59
N SER A 302 -5.85 19.86 -14.90
CA SER A 302 -6.18 21.08 -14.20
C SER A 302 -6.44 22.26 -15.17
N ASP A 303 -7.14 23.28 -14.71
CA ASP A 303 -7.31 24.54 -15.46
C ASP A 303 -5.95 25.16 -15.84
N SER A 304 -4.92 24.96 -15.03
CA SER A 304 -3.55 25.42 -15.31
C SER A 304 -2.95 24.76 -16.56
N LEU A 305 -3.22 23.45 -16.76
CA LEU A 305 -2.79 22.76 -17.99
C LEU A 305 -3.55 23.28 -19.21
N LEU A 306 -4.87 23.44 -19.09
CA LEU A 306 -5.70 23.97 -20.19
C LEU A 306 -5.23 25.37 -20.61
N ALA A 307 -4.90 26.22 -19.64
CA ALA A 307 -4.34 27.55 -19.92
C ALA A 307 -2.96 27.45 -20.61
N ALA A 308 -2.09 26.55 -20.17
CA ALA A 308 -0.79 26.34 -20.81
C ALA A 308 -0.90 25.82 -22.25
N ALA A 309 -1.89 24.96 -22.54
CA ALA A 309 -2.19 24.50 -23.89
C ALA A 309 -2.66 25.66 -24.80
N VAL A 310 -3.54 26.54 -24.30
CA VAL A 310 -3.96 27.76 -25.02
C VAL A 310 -2.75 28.64 -25.29
N ASP A 311 -1.91 28.91 -24.30
CA ASP A 311 -0.69 29.71 -24.47
C ASP A 311 0.23 29.15 -25.56
N ALA A 312 0.44 27.83 -25.58
CA ALA A 312 1.25 27.17 -26.60
C ALA A 312 0.65 27.30 -28.00
N MET A 313 -0.67 27.09 -28.14
CA MET A 313 -1.39 27.30 -29.40
C MET A 313 -1.34 28.74 -29.89
N VAL A 314 -1.49 29.74 -29.01
CA VAL A 314 -1.39 31.17 -29.32
C VAL A 314 0.03 31.53 -29.75
N ALA A 315 1.05 31.07 -29.04
CA ALA A 315 2.45 31.35 -29.42
C ALA A 315 2.80 30.78 -30.80
N GLN A 316 2.40 29.53 -31.10
CA GLN A 316 2.59 28.96 -32.42
C GLN A 316 1.81 29.65 -33.52
N THR A 317 0.53 30.05 -33.25
CA THR A 317 -0.28 30.78 -34.20
C THR A 317 0.34 32.15 -34.53
N THR A 318 0.90 32.83 -33.54
CA THR A 318 1.62 34.10 -33.72
C THR A 318 2.88 33.92 -34.57
N SER A 319 3.66 32.89 -34.31
CA SER A 319 4.85 32.52 -35.10
C SER A 319 4.47 32.26 -36.57
N CYS A 320 3.41 31.53 -36.85
CA CYS A 320 2.95 31.23 -38.21
C CYS A 320 2.45 32.47 -38.96
N ALA A 321 2.09 33.54 -38.29
CA ALA A 321 1.66 34.80 -38.90
C ALA A 321 2.81 35.80 -39.14
N THR A 322 4.06 35.47 -38.76
CA THR A 322 5.23 36.36 -38.86
C THR A 322 6.20 35.84 -39.90
N PRO A 323 6.25 36.37 -41.12
CA PRO A 323 7.24 35.98 -42.12
C PRO A 323 8.68 36.28 -41.67
N PRO A 324 9.69 35.42 -41.97
CA PRO A 324 9.60 34.17 -42.73
C PRO A 324 9.22 32.90 -41.89
N GLU A 325 8.87 33.03 -40.63
CA GLU A 325 8.59 31.92 -39.72
C GLU A 325 7.39 31.09 -40.18
N ASN A 326 6.49 31.68 -40.96
CA ASN A 326 5.34 30.97 -41.56
C ASN A 326 5.74 29.84 -42.53
N LEU A 327 7.03 29.75 -42.90
CA LEU A 327 7.58 28.64 -43.68
C LEU A 327 7.86 27.40 -42.84
N ASP A 328 7.71 27.46 -41.52
CA ASP A 328 7.80 26.29 -40.64
C ASP A 328 6.79 25.22 -41.07
N THR A 329 7.24 23.99 -41.13
CA THR A 329 6.43 22.83 -41.50
C THR A 329 5.28 22.55 -40.51
N VAL A 330 5.37 23.10 -39.29
CA VAL A 330 4.30 23.04 -38.30
C VAL A 330 3.15 23.99 -38.65
N CYS A 331 3.41 25.08 -39.39
CA CYS A 331 2.39 26.04 -39.78
C CYS A 331 1.39 25.49 -40.81
N PRO A 332 0.15 26.04 -40.90
CA PRO A 332 -0.82 25.59 -41.89
C PRO A 332 -0.25 25.69 -43.31
N PHE A 333 -0.45 24.63 -44.12
CA PHE A 333 0.11 24.56 -45.46
C PHE A 333 -0.21 25.78 -46.33
N GLY A 334 -1.44 26.35 -46.16
CA GLY A 334 -1.82 27.57 -46.89
C GLY A 334 -1.02 28.81 -46.51
N LEU A 335 -0.30 28.81 -45.40
CA LEU A 335 0.59 29.90 -44.95
C LEU A 335 2.05 29.67 -45.30
N GLN A 336 2.45 28.43 -45.66
CA GLN A 336 3.83 28.05 -46.02
C GLN A 336 4.19 28.52 -47.46
N ARG A 337 4.08 29.84 -47.68
CA ARG A 337 4.24 30.45 -49.01
C ARG A 337 5.02 31.76 -48.91
N THR A 338 5.82 32.04 -49.93
CA THR A 338 6.64 33.26 -50.03
C THR A 338 5.93 34.40 -50.78
N ASP A 339 4.79 34.14 -51.45
CA ASP A 339 4.04 35.10 -52.23
C ASP A 339 2.86 35.76 -51.49
N LEU A 340 2.80 35.61 -50.16
CA LEU A 340 1.77 36.24 -49.35
C LEU A 340 2.01 37.75 -49.27
N THR A 341 0.98 38.52 -49.64
CA THR A 341 0.98 40.00 -49.54
C THR A 341 0.23 40.51 -48.33
N ILE A 342 -0.73 39.72 -47.83
CA ILE A 342 -1.43 39.94 -46.55
C ILE A 342 -1.39 38.65 -45.78
N LEU A 343 -0.92 38.72 -44.55
CA LEU A 343 -1.00 37.65 -43.55
C LEU A 343 -1.24 38.30 -42.19
N GLU A 344 -2.44 38.13 -41.68
CA GLU A 344 -2.87 38.63 -40.37
C GLU A 344 -3.64 37.56 -39.61
N VAL A 345 -3.44 37.43 -38.29
CA VAL A 345 -4.33 36.60 -37.47
C VAL A 345 -5.63 37.35 -37.22
N LYS A 346 -6.74 36.77 -37.68
CA LYS A 346 -8.08 37.30 -37.48
C LYS A 346 -8.65 36.85 -36.13
N GLN A 347 -8.34 35.62 -35.71
CA GLN A 347 -8.77 35.07 -34.44
C GLN A 347 -7.71 34.11 -33.93
N MET A 348 -7.29 34.31 -32.69
CA MET A 348 -6.39 33.40 -31.95
C MET A 348 -7.18 32.27 -31.30
N PRO A 349 -6.56 31.12 -31.05
CA PRO A 349 -7.09 30.12 -30.12
C PRO A 349 -7.37 30.76 -28.75
N SER A 350 -8.46 30.42 -28.12
CA SER A 350 -8.90 30.96 -26.82
C SER A 350 -9.37 29.93 -25.83
N THR A 351 -9.50 28.69 -26.28
CA THR A 351 -9.92 27.55 -25.46
C THR A 351 -8.99 26.36 -25.73
N ALA A 352 -8.96 25.39 -24.83
CA ALA A 352 -8.31 24.11 -25.03
C ALA A 352 -9.37 23.01 -24.85
N LYS A 353 -10.04 22.65 -25.95
CA LYS A 353 -11.00 21.55 -25.91
C LYS A 353 -10.26 20.25 -26.01
N GLN A 354 -10.53 19.38 -25.08
CA GLN A 354 -9.97 18.04 -25.05
C GLN A 354 -10.59 17.20 -26.17
N TRP A 355 -9.80 16.35 -26.81
CA TRP A 355 -10.29 15.41 -27.82
C TRP A 355 -10.85 14.17 -27.13
N ASP A 356 -12.01 13.69 -27.56
CA ASP A 356 -12.71 12.57 -26.90
C ASP A 356 -11.92 11.25 -27.01
N ASP A 357 -11.24 11.02 -28.14
CA ASP A 357 -10.47 9.79 -28.39
C ASP A 357 -9.06 9.82 -27.79
N ASP A 358 -8.48 11.00 -27.58
CA ASP A 358 -7.17 11.20 -26.96
C ASP A 358 -7.22 12.36 -25.95
N PRO A 359 -7.38 12.06 -24.67
CA PRO A 359 -7.44 13.09 -23.64
C PRO A 359 -6.19 13.96 -23.53
N SER A 360 -5.03 13.51 -24.05
CA SER A 360 -3.79 14.29 -24.04
C SER A 360 -3.70 15.31 -25.17
N GLU A 361 -4.66 15.31 -26.09
CA GLU A 361 -4.73 16.23 -27.21
C GLU A 361 -5.80 17.30 -26.99
N PHE A 362 -5.39 18.57 -27.13
CA PHE A 362 -6.23 19.76 -27.01
C PHE A 362 -6.33 20.44 -28.35
N HIS A 363 -7.48 21.06 -28.66
CA HIS A 363 -7.66 21.77 -29.92
C HIS A 363 -8.51 23.01 -29.76
N ASP A 364 -8.28 23.96 -30.67
CA ASP A 364 -9.13 25.13 -30.95
C ASP A 364 -8.86 25.63 -32.38
N TYR A 365 -9.56 26.65 -32.76
CA TYR A 365 -9.48 27.22 -34.12
C TYR A 365 -8.62 28.49 -34.16
N ALA A 366 -7.79 28.59 -35.20
CA ALA A 366 -7.12 29.80 -35.63
C ALA A 366 -7.68 30.27 -36.96
N PHE A 367 -7.90 31.56 -37.13
CA PHE A 367 -8.36 32.15 -38.37
C PHE A 367 -7.32 33.15 -38.85
N PHE A 368 -6.91 33.01 -40.11
CA PHE A 368 -5.94 33.87 -40.75
C PHE A 368 -6.60 34.59 -41.92
N LYS A 369 -6.33 35.90 -42.08
CA LYS A 369 -6.66 36.68 -43.23
C LYS A 369 -5.48 36.65 -44.18
N VAL A 370 -5.68 36.14 -45.38
CA VAL A 370 -4.61 35.81 -46.33
C VAL A 370 -4.90 36.39 -47.68
N GLN A 371 -3.84 36.92 -48.34
CA GLN A 371 -3.83 37.30 -49.74
C GLN A 371 -2.59 36.78 -50.43
N GLN A 372 -2.74 36.09 -51.55
CA GLN A 372 -1.65 35.53 -52.34
C GLN A 372 -1.40 36.41 -53.59
N GLY A 373 -0.33 37.19 -53.53
CA GLY A 373 0.00 38.17 -54.59
C GLY A 373 -0.89 39.43 -54.57
N ALA A 374 -0.35 40.52 -55.10
CA ALA A 374 -1.04 41.78 -55.19
C ALA A 374 -2.26 41.71 -56.15
N GLY A 375 -3.44 42.15 -55.68
CA GLY A 375 -4.64 42.17 -56.48
C GLY A 375 -5.46 40.88 -56.51
N THR A 376 -5.04 39.82 -55.83
CA THR A 376 -5.87 38.62 -55.65
C THR A 376 -6.92 38.83 -54.58
N PRO A 377 -8.01 38.03 -54.56
CA PRO A 377 -8.99 38.11 -53.50
C PRO A 377 -8.39 37.79 -52.14
N ILE A 378 -8.81 38.53 -51.11
CA ILE A 378 -8.52 38.25 -49.72
C ILE A 378 -9.47 37.18 -49.23
N TYR A 379 -8.97 36.11 -48.59
CA TYR A 379 -9.80 35.06 -48.00
C TYR A 379 -9.45 34.83 -46.54
N THR A 380 -10.30 34.13 -45.83
CA THR A 380 -10.05 33.67 -44.47
C THR A 380 -9.72 32.18 -44.50
N LEU A 381 -8.50 31.83 -44.06
CA LEU A 381 -8.09 30.47 -43.83
C LEU A 381 -8.49 30.09 -42.42
N LYS A 382 -9.33 29.06 -42.25
CA LYS A 382 -9.65 28.43 -41.01
C LYS A 382 -8.72 27.24 -40.82
N SER A 383 -8.13 27.08 -39.66
CA SER A 383 -7.28 25.97 -39.35
C SER A 383 -7.51 25.53 -37.92
N THR A 384 -7.64 24.23 -37.71
CA THR A 384 -7.66 23.65 -36.37
C THR A 384 -6.22 23.54 -35.90
N VAL A 385 -5.92 24.09 -34.73
CA VAL A 385 -4.62 23.92 -34.07
C VAL A 385 -4.77 22.87 -32.94
N TYR A 386 -3.85 21.95 -32.93
CA TYR A 386 -3.79 20.90 -31.95
C TYR A 386 -2.53 21.06 -31.09
N ALA A 387 -2.69 20.85 -29.78
CA ALA A 387 -1.60 20.78 -28.82
C ALA A 387 -1.66 19.42 -28.10
N THR A 388 -0.76 18.53 -28.44
CA THR A 388 -0.66 17.19 -27.81
C THR A 388 0.40 17.22 -26.73
N LEU A 389 0.05 16.84 -25.52
CA LEU A 389 0.94 16.82 -24.36
C LEU A 389 2.09 15.82 -24.58
N LYS A 390 3.31 16.22 -24.23
CA LYS A 390 4.47 15.32 -24.30
C LYS A 390 4.62 14.53 -23.03
N PHE A 391 4.84 13.22 -23.19
CA PHE A 391 5.22 12.31 -22.09
C PHE A 391 6.60 11.71 -22.34
N ASP A 392 7.32 11.42 -21.26
CA ASP A 392 8.55 10.66 -21.31
C ASP A 392 8.28 9.14 -21.44
N GLU A 393 9.34 8.35 -21.51
CA GLU A 393 9.25 6.88 -21.62
C GLU A 393 8.62 6.19 -20.39
N ASN A 394 8.51 6.91 -19.27
CA ASN A 394 7.86 6.43 -18.05
C ASN A 394 6.40 6.91 -17.91
N GLY A 395 5.85 7.57 -18.95
CA GLY A 395 4.50 8.11 -18.93
C GLY A 395 4.36 9.39 -18.09
N LYS A 396 5.47 10.04 -17.70
CA LYS A 396 5.45 11.29 -16.98
C LYS A 396 5.43 12.47 -17.94
N MET A 397 4.60 13.49 -17.64
CA MET A 397 4.51 14.73 -18.40
C MET A 397 5.88 15.42 -18.49
N VAL A 398 6.28 15.78 -19.72
CA VAL A 398 7.51 16.53 -19.96
C VAL A 398 7.27 18.00 -19.72
N VAL A 399 8.11 18.61 -18.87
CA VAL A 399 8.11 20.05 -18.58
C VAL A 399 9.42 20.69 -19.03
N ASP A 400 9.38 22.00 -19.28
CA ASP A 400 10.59 22.78 -19.55
C ASP A 400 11.35 23.14 -18.25
N SER A 401 12.43 23.89 -18.38
CA SER A 401 13.26 24.35 -17.26
C SER A 401 12.50 25.28 -16.26
N ALA A 402 11.38 25.85 -16.68
CA ALA A 402 10.50 26.69 -15.87
C ALA A 402 9.33 25.90 -15.26
N GLY A 403 9.28 24.58 -15.46
CA GLY A 403 8.22 23.70 -15.00
C GLY A 403 6.95 23.75 -15.86
N LYS A 404 6.98 24.39 -17.06
CA LYS A 404 5.81 24.46 -17.94
C LYS A 404 5.70 23.20 -18.80
N PRO A 405 4.49 22.66 -19.03
CA PRO A 405 4.27 21.49 -19.86
C PRO A 405 4.67 21.75 -21.31
N GLN A 406 5.23 20.74 -21.95
CA GLN A 406 5.60 20.79 -23.35
C GLN A 406 4.55 20.08 -24.20
N PHE A 407 4.32 20.66 -25.41
CA PHE A 407 3.34 20.16 -26.36
C PHE A 407 3.99 19.87 -27.71
N TRP A 408 3.44 18.88 -28.44
CA TRP A 408 3.56 18.76 -29.87
C TRP A 408 2.44 19.57 -30.50
N LEU A 409 2.80 20.48 -31.43
CA LEU A 409 1.84 21.34 -32.08
C LEU A 409 1.67 20.92 -33.54
N ARG A 410 0.46 20.88 -34.04
CA ARG A 410 0.13 20.63 -35.44
C ARG A 410 -1.08 21.42 -35.86
N TYR A 411 -1.20 21.62 -37.17
CA TYR A 411 -2.38 22.27 -37.78
C TYR A 411 -3.03 21.33 -38.75
N GLU A 412 -4.34 21.45 -38.85
CA GLU A 412 -5.18 20.84 -39.85
C GLU A 412 -5.99 21.93 -40.51
N VAL A 413 -5.97 21.98 -41.86
CA VAL A 413 -6.73 22.98 -42.65
C VAL A 413 -8.06 22.37 -42.99
N GLU A 414 -9.15 23.07 -42.63
CA GLU A 414 -10.51 22.67 -42.99
C GLU A 414 -10.92 23.18 -44.40
#